data_93e0666d50b9bec681f7b2141ecd3cd6
#
_entry.id   93e0666d50b9bec681f7b2141ecd3cd6
#
_cell.length_a   1.000
_cell.length_b   1.000
_cell.length_c   1.000
_cell.angle_alpha   90.00
_cell.angle_beta   90.00
_cell.angle_gamma   90.00
#
_symmetry.space_group_name_H-M   'P 1'
#
loop_
_entity.id
_entity.type
_entity.pdbx_description
1 polymer ?
#
loop_
_entity_poly.entity_id
_entity_poly.type
_entity_poly.pdbx_seq_one_letter_code
_entity_poly.pdbx_strand_id
1 'polypeptide(L)'
;MKPEELLAAHFSPLALQIILVHSRLVAEKAVRIAKGSPVAASLDYLFIEEAALLHDIGVSMTDAPFLDCHGSNPYICHGVLGRELLEKAGLPRHALVCERHIGVGLTVEDIIAQKLPLPHRDMLPLSSEEKIIACADLFYSKKRQSLSTEKSIEQIRGDLAKFGIWKVAIFDGWLEEFSVCN
;
A
#
# COMPACT_ATOMS: atom_id res chain seq x y z
N MET A 1 13.51 -13.01 -9.50
CA MET A 1 12.15 -13.61 -9.38
C MET A 1 11.18 -12.51 -9.75
N LYS A 2 10.20 -12.76 -10.60
CA LYS A 2 9.20 -11.75 -10.95
C LYS A 2 8.26 -11.50 -9.77
N PRO A 3 7.76 -10.27 -9.55
CA PRO A 3 6.84 -9.96 -8.44
C PRO A 3 5.64 -10.91 -8.35
N GLU A 4 5.01 -11.22 -9.48
CA GLU A 4 3.85 -12.12 -9.50
C GLU A 4 4.18 -13.58 -9.14
N GLU A 5 5.39 -14.06 -9.48
CA GLU A 5 5.87 -15.39 -9.06
C GLU A 5 6.07 -15.42 -7.54
N LEU A 6 6.57 -14.32 -6.97
CA LEU A 6 6.73 -14.20 -5.51
C LEU A 6 5.37 -14.17 -4.80
N LEU A 7 4.39 -13.42 -5.31
CA LEU A 7 3.01 -13.45 -4.79
C LEU A 7 2.41 -14.86 -4.87
N ALA A 8 2.54 -15.53 -6.01
CA ALA A 8 2.01 -16.89 -6.22
C ALA A 8 2.59 -17.92 -5.23
N ALA A 9 3.80 -17.71 -4.74
CA ALA A 9 4.42 -18.57 -3.73
C ALA A 9 3.85 -18.40 -2.32
N HIS A 10 3.12 -17.29 -2.04
CA HIS A 10 2.63 -16.96 -0.71
C HIS A 10 1.11 -16.99 -0.55
N PHE A 11 0.34 -16.97 -1.63
CA PHE A 11 -1.12 -16.92 -1.59
C PHE A 11 -1.78 -18.20 -2.11
N SER A 12 -2.95 -18.53 -1.55
CA SER A 12 -3.85 -19.51 -2.18
C SER A 12 -4.30 -19.03 -3.55
N PRO A 13 -4.75 -19.93 -4.47
CA PRO A 13 -5.21 -19.49 -5.79
C PRO A 13 -6.31 -18.43 -5.75
N LEU A 14 -7.23 -18.49 -4.76
CA LEU A 14 -8.33 -17.55 -4.64
C LEU A 14 -7.85 -16.19 -4.09
N ALA A 15 -7.01 -16.20 -3.04
CA ALA A 15 -6.41 -15.00 -2.50
C ALA A 15 -5.53 -14.31 -3.55
N LEU A 16 -4.74 -15.07 -4.29
CA LEU A 16 -3.88 -14.56 -5.36
C LEU A 16 -4.65 -13.79 -6.42
N GLN A 17 -5.82 -14.30 -6.84
CA GLN A 17 -6.66 -13.60 -7.82
C GLN A 17 -7.08 -12.21 -7.32
N ILE A 18 -7.49 -12.11 -6.05
CA ILE A 18 -7.94 -10.83 -5.46
C ILE A 18 -6.74 -9.87 -5.34
N ILE A 19 -5.63 -10.36 -4.79
CA ILE A 19 -4.43 -9.56 -4.57
C ILE A 19 -3.83 -9.08 -5.89
N LEU A 20 -3.73 -9.94 -6.91
CA LEU A 20 -3.21 -9.54 -8.23
C LEU A 20 -4.06 -8.45 -8.90
N VAL A 21 -5.39 -8.57 -8.85
CA VAL A 21 -6.26 -7.53 -9.42
C VAL A 21 -6.03 -6.20 -8.72
N HIS A 22 -6.04 -6.20 -7.39
CA HIS A 22 -5.80 -4.99 -6.61
C HIS A 22 -4.42 -4.40 -6.88
N SER A 23 -3.36 -5.20 -6.75
CA SER A 23 -1.98 -4.72 -6.88
C SER A 23 -1.65 -4.22 -8.29
N ARG A 24 -2.23 -4.83 -9.34
CA ARG A 24 -2.09 -4.33 -10.73
C ARG A 24 -2.75 -2.96 -10.90
N LEU A 25 -3.95 -2.76 -10.38
CA LEU A 25 -4.63 -1.46 -10.43
C LEU A 25 -3.84 -0.39 -9.68
N VAL A 26 -3.28 -0.73 -8.50
CA VAL A 26 -2.40 0.16 -7.75
C VAL A 26 -1.13 0.48 -8.55
N ALA A 27 -0.49 -0.53 -9.15
CA ALA A 27 0.71 -0.33 -9.97
C ALA A 27 0.45 0.56 -11.20
N GLU A 28 -0.64 0.30 -11.94
CA GLU A 28 -1.05 1.12 -13.08
C GLU A 28 -1.31 2.58 -12.67
N LYS A 29 -2.02 2.79 -11.56
CA LYS A 29 -2.29 4.12 -11.01
C LYS A 29 -1.00 4.80 -10.56
N ALA A 30 -0.12 4.11 -9.83
CA ALA A 30 1.15 4.64 -9.35
C ALA A 30 2.06 5.08 -10.51
N VAL A 31 2.19 4.24 -11.55
CA VAL A 31 2.97 4.59 -12.74
C VAL A 31 2.34 5.79 -13.49
N ARG A 32 1.01 5.89 -13.55
CA ARG A 32 0.31 7.02 -14.16
C ARG A 32 0.57 8.31 -13.38
N ILE A 33 0.47 8.29 -12.04
CA ILE A 33 0.81 9.42 -11.17
C ILE A 33 2.26 9.82 -11.39
N ALA A 34 3.19 8.86 -11.34
CA ALA A 34 4.62 9.10 -11.54
C ALA A 34 4.92 9.80 -12.84
N LYS A 35 4.31 9.36 -13.96
CA LYS A 35 4.48 9.96 -15.30
C LYS A 35 3.91 11.38 -15.40
N GLY A 36 2.83 11.68 -14.69
CA GLY A 36 2.21 13.02 -14.65
C GLY A 36 2.87 13.98 -13.67
N SER A 37 3.74 13.48 -12.79
CA SER A 37 4.35 14.25 -11.71
C SER A 37 5.41 15.24 -12.23
N PRO A 38 5.56 16.42 -11.59
CA PRO A 38 6.68 17.35 -11.85
C PRO A 38 8.06 16.73 -11.64
N VAL A 39 8.16 15.69 -10.80
CA VAL A 39 9.42 14.98 -10.50
C VAL A 39 9.64 13.73 -11.35
N ALA A 40 8.84 13.52 -12.39
CA ALA A 40 8.84 12.33 -13.24
C ALA A 40 10.25 11.87 -13.71
N ALA A 41 11.12 12.82 -14.07
CA ALA A 41 12.46 12.51 -14.58
C ALA A 41 13.40 11.87 -13.52
N SER A 42 13.10 11.99 -12.23
CA SER A 42 13.92 11.45 -11.13
C SER A 42 13.40 10.14 -10.55
N LEU A 43 12.25 9.63 -11.04
CA LEU A 43 11.57 8.47 -10.48
C LEU A 43 12.04 7.16 -11.11
N ASP A 44 12.16 6.14 -10.28
CA ASP A 44 12.44 4.75 -10.68
C ASP A 44 11.13 4.03 -10.99
N TYR A 45 10.68 4.10 -12.26
CA TYR A 45 9.42 3.52 -12.70
C TYR A 45 9.34 2.01 -12.53
N LEU A 46 10.46 1.30 -12.74
CA LEU A 46 10.50 -0.14 -12.55
C LEU A 46 10.29 -0.48 -11.08
N PHE A 47 10.95 0.24 -10.19
CA PHE A 47 10.76 0.08 -8.76
C PHE A 47 9.33 0.40 -8.31
N ILE A 48 8.71 1.48 -8.84
CA ILE A 48 7.32 1.83 -8.54
C ILE A 48 6.38 0.68 -8.93
N GLU A 49 6.54 0.14 -10.13
CA GLU A 49 5.70 -0.96 -10.62
C GLU A 49 5.87 -2.22 -9.77
N GLU A 50 7.11 -2.66 -9.55
CA GLU A 50 7.41 -3.87 -8.78
C GLU A 50 6.99 -3.74 -7.30
N ALA A 51 7.26 -2.60 -6.67
CA ALA A 51 6.93 -2.38 -5.27
C ALA A 51 5.41 -2.24 -5.08
N ALA A 52 4.69 -1.60 -6.00
CA ALA A 52 3.24 -1.56 -6.00
C ALA A 52 2.61 -2.94 -6.18
N LEU A 53 3.20 -3.82 -6.99
CA LEU A 53 2.75 -5.21 -7.10
C LEU A 53 2.93 -5.99 -5.79
N LEU A 54 3.97 -5.69 -5.01
CA LEU A 54 4.36 -6.45 -3.82
C LEU A 54 3.89 -5.83 -2.50
N HIS A 55 3.32 -4.61 -2.49
CA HIS A 55 3.04 -3.85 -1.25
C HIS A 55 2.19 -4.61 -0.22
N ASP A 56 1.37 -5.53 -0.69
CA ASP A 56 0.42 -6.31 0.11
C ASP A 56 0.83 -7.77 0.35
N ILE A 57 2.05 -8.18 0.00
CA ILE A 57 2.47 -9.58 0.12
C ILE A 57 2.27 -10.14 1.55
N GLY A 58 2.42 -9.31 2.57
CA GLY A 58 2.26 -9.70 3.96
C GLY A 58 0.81 -10.03 4.37
N VAL A 59 -0.19 -9.70 3.54
CA VAL A 59 -1.60 -10.12 3.76
C VAL A 59 -1.71 -11.64 3.84
N SER A 60 -0.85 -12.38 3.13
CA SER A 60 -0.80 -13.84 3.16
C SER A 60 -0.62 -14.43 4.56
N MET A 61 -0.03 -13.68 5.49
CA MET A 61 0.25 -14.12 6.87
C MET A 61 -0.79 -13.63 7.88
N THR A 62 -1.84 -12.96 7.44
CA THR A 62 -2.86 -12.38 8.31
C THR A 62 -4.15 -13.19 8.34
N ASP A 63 -4.93 -13.02 9.42
CA ASP A 63 -6.30 -13.51 9.52
C ASP A 63 -7.23 -12.53 8.78
N ALA A 64 -7.46 -12.81 7.50
CA ALA A 64 -8.31 -12.02 6.61
C ALA A 64 -9.18 -12.96 5.73
N PRO A 65 -10.19 -13.64 6.31
CA PRO A 65 -11.01 -14.63 5.60
C PRO A 65 -11.72 -14.05 4.37
N PHE A 66 -12.03 -12.75 4.37
CA PHE A 66 -12.64 -12.05 3.24
C PHE A 66 -11.72 -11.98 2.00
N LEU A 67 -10.41 -12.23 2.18
CA LEU A 67 -9.39 -12.34 1.14
C LEU A 67 -8.91 -13.78 0.95
N ASP A 68 -9.54 -14.76 1.59
CA ASP A 68 -9.08 -16.16 1.62
C ASP A 68 -7.67 -16.31 2.24
N CYS A 69 -7.35 -15.47 3.22
CA CYS A 69 -6.11 -15.54 3.99
C CYS A 69 -6.44 -15.97 5.43
N HIS A 70 -5.75 -17.01 5.91
CA HIS A 70 -6.02 -17.68 7.18
C HIS A 70 -4.76 -17.78 8.06
N GLY A 71 -3.95 -16.71 8.05
CA GLY A 71 -2.81 -16.57 8.96
C GLY A 71 -3.25 -16.27 10.40
N SER A 72 -2.30 -16.15 11.30
CA SER A 72 -2.57 -15.95 12.74
C SER A 72 -2.46 -14.49 13.18
N ASN A 73 -2.01 -13.59 12.30
CA ASN A 73 -1.76 -12.20 12.67
C ASN A 73 -2.96 -11.31 12.33
N PRO A 74 -3.23 -10.25 13.12
CA PRO A 74 -4.22 -9.24 12.76
C PRO A 74 -3.91 -8.61 11.39
N TYR A 75 -4.97 -8.28 10.62
CA TYR A 75 -4.82 -7.71 9.28
C TYR A 75 -3.89 -6.48 9.23
N ILE A 76 -3.95 -5.61 10.24
CA ILE A 76 -3.11 -4.40 10.30
C ILE A 76 -1.59 -4.69 10.29
N CYS A 77 -1.19 -5.92 10.63
CA CYS A 77 0.22 -6.32 10.65
C CYS A 77 0.79 -6.61 9.25
N HIS A 78 -0.04 -6.63 8.17
CA HIS A 78 0.43 -7.01 6.84
C HIS A 78 1.63 -6.18 6.34
N GLY A 79 1.70 -4.91 6.68
CA GLY A 79 2.84 -4.06 6.29
C GLY A 79 4.17 -4.54 6.86
N VAL A 80 4.20 -4.81 8.17
CA VAL A 80 5.40 -5.31 8.87
C VAL A 80 5.75 -6.73 8.42
N LEU A 81 4.76 -7.60 8.30
CA LEU A 81 4.95 -8.97 7.82
C LEU A 81 5.46 -9.01 6.37
N GLY A 82 4.93 -8.14 5.50
CA GLY A 82 5.41 -7.98 4.14
C GLY A 82 6.85 -7.48 4.08
N ARG A 83 7.21 -6.53 4.96
CA ARG A 83 8.59 -6.09 5.12
C ARG A 83 9.52 -7.27 5.43
N GLU A 84 9.19 -8.09 6.42
CA GLU A 84 10.01 -9.25 6.81
C GLU A 84 10.18 -10.26 5.67
N LEU A 85 9.09 -10.52 4.91
CA LEU A 85 9.13 -11.41 3.75
C LEU A 85 10.07 -10.88 2.66
N LEU A 86 9.95 -9.59 2.32
CA LEU A 86 10.74 -9.00 1.25
C LEU A 86 12.20 -8.76 1.64
N GLU A 87 12.50 -8.46 2.91
CA GLU A 87 13.89 -8.43 3.40
C GLU A 87 14.56 -9.79 3.25
N LYS A 88 13.87 -10.89 3.61
CA LYS A 88 14.35 -12.26 3.42
C LYS A 88 14.53 -12.63 1.95
N ALA A 89 13.72 -12.04 1.06
CA ALA A 89 13.83 -12.22 -0.39
C ALA A 89 14.93 -11.35 -1.03
N GLY A 90 15.66 -10.54 -0.25
CA GLY A 90 16.71 -9.65 -0.76
C GLY A 90 16.17 -8.37 -1.42
N LEU A 91 14.95 -7.94 -1.09
CA LEU A 91 14.25 -6.79 -1.66
C LEU A 91 14.02 -5.67 -0.62
N PRO A 92 15.08 -5.10 0.01
CA PRO A 92 14.92 -4.18 1.15
C PRO A 92 14.19 -2.87 0.81
N ARG A 93 14.32 -2.33 -0.42
CA ARG A 93 13.57 -1.13 -0.84
C ARG A 93 12.07 -1.43 -0.93
N HIS A 94 11.67 -2.55 -1.52
CA HIS A 94 10.28 -2.99 -1.62
C HIS A 94 9.69 -3.28 -0.24
N ALA A 95 10.49 -3.82 0.67
CA ALA A 95 10.13 -4.08 2.05
C ALA A 95 9.69 -2.80 2.80
N LEU A 96 10.37 -1.67 2.56
CA LEU A 96 10.00 -0.38 3.13
C LEU A 96 8.64 0.11 2.61
N VAL A 97 8.32 -0.12 1.34
CA VAL A 97 6.99 0.19 0.78
C VAL A 97 5.91 -0.63 1.49
N CYS A 98 6.11 -1.94 1.69
CA CYS A 98 5.16 -2.77 2.45
C CYS A 98 4.89 -2.19 3.84
N GLU A 99 5.92 -1.84 4.60
CA GLU A 99 5.75 -1.34 5.97
C GLU A 99 5.02 0.00 6.02
N ARG A 100 5.24 0.87 5.01
CA ARG A 100 4.90 2.30 5.09
C ARG A 100 3.67 2.71 4.31
N HIS A 101 3.06 1.81 3.50
CA HIS A 101 1.97 2.18 2.59
C HIS A 101 0.61 2.35 3.26
N ILE A 102 0.42 1.91 4.53
CA ILE A 102 -0.91 1.87 5.16
C ILE A 102 -1.48 3.29 5.31
N GLY A 103 -2.48 3.61 4.52
CA GLY A 103 -3.06 4.95 4.45
C GLY A 103 -2.04 6.00 3.98
N VAL A 104 -1.81 7.03 4.78
CA VAL A 104 -0.73 8.01 4.57
C VAL A 104 0.48 7.74 5.46
N GLY A 105 0.59 6.51 5.94
CA GLY A 105 1.55 6.07 6.95
C GLY A 105 0.99 6.11 8.37
N LEU A 106 1.70 5.45 9.28
CA LEU A 106 1.38 5.37 10.70
C LEU A 106 2.52 5.99 11.51
N THR A 107 2.20 6.93 12.39
CA THR A 107 3.17 7.44 13.36
C THR A 107 3.20 6.55 14.61
N VAL A 108 4.25 6.68 15.41
CA VAL A 108 4.31 5.96 16.71
C VAL A 108 3.15 6.39 17.62
N GLU A 109 2.72 7.66 17.55
CA GLU A 109 1.57 8.17 18.29
C GLU A 109 0.26 7.49 17.84
N ASP A 110 0.06 7.28 16.52
CA ASP A 110 -1.08 6.53 15.99
C ASP A 110 -1.12 5.11 16.55
N ILE A 111 0.03 4.44 16.54
CA ILE A 111 0.18 3.05 16.98
C ILE A 111 -0.17 2.94 18.47
N ILE A 112 0.34 3.84 19.29
CA ILE A 112 0.09 3.83 20.74
C ILE A 112 -1.37 4.21 21.05
N ALA A 113 -1.88 5.29 20.45
CA ALA A 113 -3.23 5.79 20.70
C ALA A 113 -4.31 4.78 20.31
N GLN A 114 -4.11 4.06 19.20
CA GLN A 114 -5.04 3.04 18.70
C GLN A 114 -4.74 1.65 19.26
N LYS A 115 -3.70 1.49 20.08
CA LYS A 115 -3.23 0.20 20.64
C LYS A 115 -3.01 -0.86 19.56
N LEU A 116 -2.40 -0.45 18.43
CA LEU A 116 -2.15 -1.36 17.34
C LEU A 116 -1.04 -2.37 17.70
N PRO A 117 -1.17 -3.65 17.31
CA PRO A 117 -0.15 -4.66 17.56
C PRO A 117 1.04 -4.52 16.58
N LEU A 118 1.64 -3.34 16.56
CA LEU A 118 2.74 -2.97 15.66
C LEU A 118 3.95 -2.49 16.46
N PRO A 119 5.16 -2.59 15.93
CA PRO A 119 6.35 -1.99 16.53
C PRO A 119 6.18 -0.49 16.76
N HIS A 120 6.62 0.02 17.91
CA HIS A 120 6.51 1.43 18.28
C HIS A 120 7.58 2.26 17.55
N ARG A 121 7.37 2.53 16.28
CA ARG A 121 8.19 3.39 15.41
C ARG A 121 7.34 3.98 14.31
N ASP A 122 7.81 5.07 13.70
CA ASP A 122 7.16 5.65 12.53
C ASP A 122 7.28 4.74 11.31
N MET A 123 6.18 4.57 10.62
CA MET A 123 6.03 3.82 9.38
C MET A 123 5.43 4.76 8.32
N LEU A 124 6.21 5.78 7.93
CA LEU A 124 5.78 6.84 7.03
C LEU A 124 6.47 6.70 5.67
N PRO A 125 5.76 6.89 4.55
CA PRO A 125 6.39 6.99 3.23
C PRO A 125 7.37 8.17 3.18
N LEU A 126 8.63 7.93 2.81
CA LEU A 126 9.67 8.94 2.81
C LEU A 126 10.07 9.38 1.40
N SER A 127 10.30 8.43 0.48
CA SER A 127 10.65 8.78 -0.90
C SER A 127 9.41 9.14 -1.73
N SER A 128 9.62 9.82 -2.86
CA SER A 128 8.53 10.14 -3.78
C SER A 128 7.85 8.86 -4.31
N GLU A 129 8.63 7.81 -4.58
CA GLU A 129 8.07 6.52 -5.01
C GLU A 129 7.19 5.89 -3.94
N GLU A 130 7.64 5.86 -2.65
CA GLU A 130 6.85 5.35 -1.54
C GLU A 130 5.53 6.11 -1.39
N LYS A 131 5.56 7.46 -1.45
CA LYS A 131 4.37 8.31 -1.37
C LYS A 131 3.41 8.07 -2.54
N ILE A 132 3.94 7.96 -3.77
CA ILE A 132 3.15 7.70 -4.97
C ILE A 132 2.43 6.36 -4.86
N ILE A 133 3.10 5.31 -4.40
CA ILE A 133 2.49 3.98 -4.23
C ILE A 133 1.41 4.02 -3.15
N ALA A 134 1.70 4.61 -1.98
CA ALA A 134 0.72 4.76 -0.91
C ALA A 134 -0.49 5.61 -1.34
N CYS A 135 -0.27 6.70 -2.09
CA CYS A 135 -1.33 7.51 -2.68
C CYS A 135 -2.19 6.68 -3.64
N ALA A 136 -1.57 5.89 -4.54
CA ALA A 136 -2.29 5.06 -5.50
C ALA A 136 -3.14 3.97 -4.82
N ASP A 137 -2.64 3.36 -3.74
CA ASP A 137 -3.38 2.34 -2.98
C ASP A 137 -4.68 2.89 -2.38
N LEU A 138 -4.70 4.14 -1.92
CA LEU A 138 -5.90 4.76 -1.36
C LEU A 138 -7.10 4.78 -2.31
N PHE A 139 -6.87 4.76 -3.63
CA PHE A 139 -7.93 4.77 -4.63
C PHE A 139 -8.65 3.42 -4.78
N TYR A 140 -8.09 2.32 -4.30
CA TYR A 140 -8.64 0.99 -4.52
C TYR A 140 -8.95 0.25 -3.22
N SER A 141 -9.89 -0.68 -3.30
CA SER A 141 -10.31 -1.51 -2.17
C SER A 141 -10.12 -2.98 -2.51
N LYS A 142 -9.75 -3.79 -1.52
CA LYS A 142 -9.68 -5.26 -1.64
C LYS A 142 -11.04 -5.95 -1.46
N LYS A 143 -12.12 -5.19 -1.21
CA LYS A 143 -13.48 -5.75 -1.10
C LYS A 143 -13.97 -6.21 -2.47
N ARG A 144 -14.42 -7.46 -2.59
CA ARG A 144 -14.85 -8.07 -3.86
C ARG A 144 -15.86 -7.22 -4.63
N GLN A 145 -16.82 -6.57 -3.92
CA GLN A 145 -17.86 -5.74 -4.55
C GLN A 145 -17.34 -4.45 -5.18
N SER A 146 -16.17 -3.97 -4.76
CA SER A 146 -15.55 -2.71 -5.22
C SER A 146 -14.09 -2.86 -5.64
N LEU A 147 -13.65 -4.10 -5.93
CA LEU A 147 -12.26 -4.41 -6.21
C LEU A 147 -11.69 -3.61 -7.39
N SER A 148 -12.48 -3.44 -8.46
CA SER A 148 -12.08 -2.70 -9.66
C SER A 148 -12.65 -1.27 -9.71
N THR A 149 -13.27 -0.80 -8.63
CA THR A 149 -13.87 0.53 -8.59
C THR A 149 -12.90 1.51 -7.96
N GLU A 150 -12.50 2.51 -8.73
CA GLU A 150 -11.67 3.61 -8.25
C GLU A 150 -12.49 4.54 -7.36
N LYS A 151 -12.01 4.86 -6.16
CA LYS A 151 -12.65 5.82 -5.25
C LYS A 151 -12.41 7.24 -5.74
N SER A 152 -13.38 8.14 -5.48
CA SER A 152 -13.16 9.57 -5.65
C SER A 152 -12.24 10.13 -4.55
N ILE A 153 -11.62 11.28 -4.83
CA ILE A 153 -10.80 12.01 -3.85
C ILE A 153 -11.62 12.33 -2.59
N GLU A 154 -12.89 12.70 -2.73
CA GLU A 154 -13.79 12.98 -1.60
C GLU A 154 -14.05 11.74 -0.74
N GLN A 155 -14.20 10.58 -1.36
CA GLN A 155 -14.34 9.31 -0.63
C GLN A 155 -13.07 9.01 0.18
N ILE A 156 -11.89 9.21 -0.42
CA ILE A 156 -10.61 9.00 0.26
C ILE A 156 -10.45 9.98 1.44
N ARG A 157 -10.75 11.27 1.22
CA ARG A 157 -10.76 12.28 2.29
C ARG A 157 -11.67 11.88 3.45
N GLY A 158 -12.88 11.41 3.14
CA GLY A 158 -13.84 10.93 4.13
C GLY A 158 -13.34 9.69 4.90
N ASP A 159 -12.63 8.79 4.24
CA ASP A 159 -12.03 7.62 4.90
C ASP A 159 -10.85 8.03 5.80
N LEU A 160 -9.97 8.88 5.34
CA LEU A 160 -8.81 9.37 6.11
C LEU A 160 -9.21 10.23 7.32
N ALA A 161 -10.26 11.05 7.17
CA ALA A 161 -10.74 11.93 8.25
C ALA A 161 -11.17 11.14 9.51
N LYS A 162 -11.59 9.88 9.36
CA LYS A 162 -11.93 8.99 10.48
C LYS A 162 -10.74 8.72 11.41
N PHE A 163 -9.52 8.85 10.88
CA PHE A 163 -8.26 8.62 11.60
C PHE A 163 -7.52 9.92 11.97
N GLY A 164 -8.04 11.07 11.53
CA GLY A 164 -7.52 12.38 11.85
C GLY A 164 -7.49 13.32 10.64
N ILE A 165 -7.88 14.56 10.86
CA ILE A 165 -7.91 15.57 9.78
C ILE A 165 -6.52 15.85 9.19
N TRP A 166 -5.47 15.68 9.97
CA TRP A 166 -4.08 15.85 9.53
C TRP A 166 -3.69 14.80 8.47
N LYS A 167 -4.32 13.60 8.47
CA LYS A 167 -4.10 12.59 7.43
C LYS A 167 -4.69 13.03 6.08
N VAL A 168 -5.79 13.76 6.11
CA VAL A 168 -6.35 14.39 4.90
C VAL A 168 -5.39 15.45 4.36
N ALA A 169 -4.80 16.28 5.22
CA ALA A 169 -3.84 17.29 4.79
C ALA A 169 -2.58 16.68 4.14
N ILE A 170 -2.09 15.54 4.66
CA ILE A 170 -0.98 14.81 4.02
C ILE A 170 -1.37 14.32 2.62
N PHE A 171 -2.54 13.71 2.50
CA PHE A 171 -3.05 13.22 1.21
C PHE A 171 -3.21 14.36 0.20
N ASP A 172 -3.81 15.48 0.61
CA ASP A 172 -3.97 16.67 -0.23
C ASP A 172 -2.62 17.24 -0.66
N GLY A 173 -1.63 17.26 0.24
CA GLY A 173 -0.25 17.62 -0.10
C GLY A 173 0.37 16.71 -1.16
N TRP A 174 0.09 15.39 -1.13
CA TRP A 174 0.55 14.48 -2.18
C TRP A 174 -0.17 14.71 -3.52
N LEU A 175 -1.47 15.03 -3.51
CA LEU A 175 -2.20 15.38 -4.73
C LEU A 175 -1.58 16.61 -5.42
N GLU A 176 -1.18 17.61 -4.62
CA GLU A 176 -0.48 18.80 -5.13
C GLU A 176 0.95 18.46 -5.58
N GLU A 177 1.76 17.77 -4.75
CA GLU A 177 3.15 17.41 -5.01
C GLU A 177 3.29 16.63 -6.32
N PHE A 178 2.35 15.73 -6.62
CA PHE A 178 2.39 14.86 -7.79
C PHE A 178 1.42 15.26 -8.91
N SER A 179 0.74 16.39 -8.80
CA SER A 179 -0.24 16.90 -9.78
C SER A 179 -1.33 15.88 -10.11
N VAL A 180 -1.85 15.19 -9.08
CA VAL A 180 -2.91 14.19 -9.25
C VAL A 180 -4.24 14.91 -9.44
N CYS A 181 -4.75 14.90 -10.68
CA CYS A 181 -6.07 15.44 -11.01
C CYS A 181 -7.16 14.34 -10.95
N ASN A 182 -8.42 14.79 -10.73
CA ASN A 182 -9.62 13.93 -10.83
C ASN A 182 -9.81 13.37 -12.23
#